data_8618f923e071650deaf18894e45708e3
#
_entry.id   8618f923e071650deaf18894e45708e3
#
_cell.length_a   1.000
_cell.length_b   1.000
_cell.length_c   1.000
_cell.angle_alpha   90.00
_cell.angle_beta   90.00
_cell.angle_gamma   90.00
#
_symmetry.space_group_name_H-M   'P 1'
#
loop_
_entity.id
_entity.type
_entity.pdbx_description
1 polymer ?
#
loop_
_entity_poly.entity_id
_entity_poly.type
_entity_poly.pdbx_seq_one_letter_code
_entity_poly.pdbx_strand_id
1 'polypeptide(L)'
;NEFLKIPVGIEIFGKIIDPLGNPLTSTGFKKPSTLQRINTVAGGILTRKTITRQLETGVPIVDLVMPLGFGQRELVIGDRKTGKTNFVLQTLLSQVKQKHICIYAAIGKKKLDIKDAEEFFKKNGVTDKVIIVATGFDDPIGLSFLVPFSAMTISEYFRDEGYDVLLVLDDLTTHAKFYREISLLGKRFPGRNSYPGDIFYTHAKLLERAGNFVTPKGEKAITCLPVVETVQGDLSGYIQTNIMSMTDGHLYFDSDLFAKGRRPAINPFLSVTRVGRQTQSTLKRDINREILSFLTISQKMQNFTHFGAEVTESTKVTLAVAEKVIQFLDQAVTITMPINLQILLFSMLWDNILQNKNVELIGKDVNKVIDSYSNKPEVSKMIDQTIANSKSFNDLLKIMREKGEELLASLKS
;
A
#
# COMPACT_ATOMS: atom_id res chain seq x y z
N ASN A 1 -35.84 -6.11 -16.21
CA ASN A 1 -34.51 -6.48 -15.69
C ASN A 1 -33.95 -5.30 -14.88
N GLU A 2 -34.09 -5.37 -13.57
CA GLU A 2 -33.46 -4.38 -12.69
C GLU A 2 -31.99 -4.75 -12.47
N PHE A 3 -31.11 -3.75 -12.63
CA PHE A 3 -29.70 -3.92 -12.32
C PHE A 3 -29.50 -3.94 -10.80
N LEU A 4 -28.57 -4.80 -10.34
CA LEU A 4 -28.19 -4.84 -8.94
C LEU A 4 -27.57 -3.48 -8.53
N LYS A 5 -28.07 -2.90 -7.45
CA LYS A 5 -27.64 -1.60 -6.93
C LYS A 5 -27.22 -1.72 -5.48
N ILE A 6 -26.29 -0.85 -5.07
CA ILE A 6 -25.84 -0.72 -3.69
C ILE A 6 -26.13 0.71 -3.19
N PRO A 7 -26.55 0.88 -1.93
CA PRO A 7 -26.65 2.22 -1.33
C PRO A 7 -25.26 2.81 -1.08
N VAL A 8 -25.08 4.06 -1.45
CA VAL A 8 -23.83 4.82 -1.33
C VAL A 8 -24.10 6.19 -0.72
N GLY A 9 -23.26 6.63 0.19
CA GLY A 9 -23.40 7.92 0.90
C GLY A 9 -22.43 8.02 2.07
N ILE A 10 -22.38 9.19 2.69
CA ILE A 10 -21.50 9.45 3.84
C ILE A 10 -21.92 8.65 5.09
N GLU A 11 -23.14 8.14 5.13
CA GLU A 11 -23.70 7.37 6.24
C GLU A 11 -22.97 6.01 6.44
N ILE A 12 -22.25 5.53 5.41
CA ILE A 12 -21.48 4.28 5.50
C ILE A 12 -20.07 4.48 6.06
N PHE A 13 -19.64 5.72 6.35
CA PHE A 13 -18.35 5.96 6.99
C PHE A 13 -18.25 5.30 8.37
N GLY A 14 -17.12 4.70 8.65
CA GLY A 14 -16.86 4.00 9.89
C GLY A 14 -17.68 2.71 10.08
N LYS A 15 -18.31 2.22 9.02
CA LYS A 15 -19.18 1.03 9.10
C LYS A 15 -18.56 -0.18 8.42
N ILE A 16 -18.95 -1.35 8.93
CA ILE A 16 -18.74 -2.63 8.28
C ILE A 16 -20.08 -3.02 7.65
N ILE A 17 -20.08 -3.15 6.34
CA ILE A 17 -21.26 -3.47 5.54
C ILE A 17 -21.04 -4.71 4.69
N ASP A 18 -22.13 -5.42 4.40
CA ASP A 18 -22.12 -6.47 3.37
C ASP A 18 -22.09 -5.86 1.95
N PRO A 19 -21.88 -6.64 0.89
CA PRO A 19 -21.85 -6.14 -0.49
C PRO A 19 -23.19 -5.61 -0.99
N LEU A 20 -24.28 -5.76 -0.25
CA LEU A 20 -25.59 -5.16 -0.55
C LEU A 20 -25.87 -3.89 0.28
N GLY A 21 -24.86 -3.46 1.08
CA GLY A 21 -24.94 -2.26 1.91
C GLY A 21 -25.72 -2.44 3.21
N ASN A 22 -25.91 -3.67 3.70
CA ASN A 22 -26.49 -3.92 5.02
C ASN A 22 -25.38 -3.91 6.08
N PRO A 23 -25.61 -3.32 7.27
CA PRO A 23 -24.59 -3.27 8.31
C PRO A 23 -24.39 -4.65 8.96
N LEU A 24 -23.12 -5.01 9.21
CA LEU A 24 -22.76 -6.26 9.87
C LEU A 24 -22.64 -6.11 11.42
N THR A 25 -22.33 -4.91 11.91
CA THR A 25 -21.99 -4.71 13.33
C THR A 25 -22.68 -3.54 14.04
N SER A 26 -23.46 -2.69 13.35
CA SER A 26 -23.99 -1.46 13.96
C SER A 26 -25.51 -1.47 14.17
N THR A 27 -25.93 -1.24 15.42
CA THR A 27 -27.30 -0.81 15.74
C THR A 27 -27.47 0.68 15.38
N GLY A 28 -28.60 1.05 14.77
CA GLY A 28 -28.91 2.45 14.45
C GLY A 28 -28.32 2.95 13.10
N PHE A 29 -27.92 2.05 12.22
CA PHE A 29 -27.46 2.40 10.87
C PHE A 29 -28.61 2.94 10.02
N LYS A 30 -28.46 4.17 9.51
CA LYS A 30 -29.36 4.73 8.51
C LYS A 30 -28.83 4.40 7.13
N LYS A 31 -29.55 3.57 6.38
CA LYS A 31 -29.16 3.20 5.02
C LYS A 31 -29.21 4.42 4.10
N PRO A 32 -28.16 4.70 3.30
CA PRO A 32 -28.18 5.78 2.33
C PRO A 32 -29.33 5.65 1.35
N SER A 33 -29.90 6.78 0.91
CA SER A 33 -30.97 6.80 -0.07
C SER A 33 -30.47 6.72 -1.52
N THR A 34 -29.23 7.13 -1.77
CA THR A 34 -28.62 7.09 -3.10
C THR A 34 -28.23 5.66 -3.46
N LEU A 35 -28.67 5.20 -4.63
CA LEU A 35 -28.39 3.86 -5.14
C LEU A 35 -27.54 3.91 -6.39
N GLN A 36 -26.41 3.20 -6.41
CA GLN A 36 -25.56 3.05 -7.60
C GLN A 36 -25.52 1.61 -8.10
N ARG A 37 -25.37 1.43 -9.43
CA ARG A 37 -25.23 0.11 -10.06
C ARG A 37 -23.87 -0.51 -9.73
N ILE A 38 -23.86 -1.78 -9.31
CA ILE A 38 -22.62 -2.49 -8.99
C ILE A 38 -21.81 -2.81 -10.26
N ASN A 39 -22.49 -3.18 -11.34
CA ASN A 39 -21.83 -3.57 -12.57
C ASN A 39 -21.84 -2.39 -13.57
N THR A 40 -20.82 -1.54 -13.48
CA THR A 40 -20.58 -0.40 -14.37
C THR A 40 -19.41 -0.68 -15.31
N VAL A 41 -19.37 0.04 -16.43
CA VAL A 41 -18.24 0.01 -17.36
C VAL A 41 -17.21 1.04 -16.89
N ALA A 42 -15.94 0.69 -17.00
CA ALA A 42 -14.85 1.61 -16.68
C ALA A 42 -14.92 2.89 -17.53
N GLY A 43 -14.53 4.01 -16.94
CA GLY A 43 -14.44 5.29 -17.65
C GLY A 43 -13.54 5.21 -18.88
N GLY A 44 -13.98 5.81 -19.97
CA GLY A 44 -13.26 5.83 -21.24
C GLY A 44 -11.92 6.59 -21.16
N ILE A 45 -11.08 6.47 -22.20
CA ILE A 45 -9.75 7.08 -22.28
C ILE A 45 -9.77 8.60 -22.11
N LEU A 46 -10.84 9.25 -22.55
CA LEU A 46 -10.99 10.73 -22.49
C LEU A 46 -11.17 11.24 -21.05
N THR A 47 -11.62 10.39 -20.13
CA THR A 47 -11.80 10.76 -18.74
C THR A 47 -10.58 10.46 -17.88
N ARG A 48 -9.58 9.75 -18.41
CA ARG A 48 -8.36 9.36 -17.70
C ARG A 48 -7.29 10.43 -17.79
N LYS A 49 -6.52 10.57 -16.71
CA LYS A 49 -5.35 11.44 -16.61
C LYS A 49 -4.09 10.64 -16.29
N THR A 50 -2.95 11.17 -16.71
CA THR A 50 -1.64 10.64 -16.32
C THR A 50 -1.46 10.71 -14.81
N ILE A 51 -0.83 9.69 -14.25
CA ILE A 51 -0.54 9.61 -12.81
C ILE A 51 0.71 10.44 -12.55
N THR A 52 0.58 11.55 -11.82
CA THR A 52 1.67 12.50 -11.52
C THR A 52 1.89 12.73 -10.03
N ARG A 53 0.90 12.39 -9.18
CA ARG A 53 0.96 12.60 -7.74
C ARG A 53 1.37 11.31 -7.04
N GLN A 54 2.39 11.37 -6.17
CA GLN A 54 2.82 10.22 -5.36
C GLN A 54 1.80 9.97 -4.24
N LEU A 55 1.45 8.69 -4.03
CA LEU A 55 0.67 8.23 -2.89
C LEU A 55 1.65 7.80 -1.79
N GLU A 56 1.54 8.37 -0.60
CA GLU A 56 2.40 8.07 0.53
C GLU A 56 1.84 6.92 1.36
N THR A 57 2.50 5.78 1.35
CA THR A 57 2.10 4.62 2.14
C THR A 57 2.46 4.77 3.62
N GLY A 58 3.38 5.67 3.94
CA GLY A 58 3.99 5.81 5.26
C GLY A 58 5.01 4.71 5.57
N VAL A 59 5.41 3.94 4.58
CA VAL A 59 6.36 2.81 4.68
C VAL A 59 7.60 3.10 3.86
N PRO A 60 8.79 3.31 4.47
CA PRO A 60 9.98 3.79 3.79
C PRO A 60 10.43 2.96 2.60
N ILE A 61 10.40 1.63 2.69
CA ILE A 61 10.78 0.76 1.57
C ILE A 61 9.88 0.97 0.34
N VAL A 62 8.60 1.30 0.55
CA VAL A 62 7.67 1.57 -0.55
C VAL A 62 7.84 3.01 -1.02
N ASP A 63 7.74 3.98 -0.13
CA ASP A 63 7.71 5.39 -0.51
C ASP A 63 9.01 5.88 -1.17
N LEU A 64 10.17 5.35 -0.74
CA LEU A 64 11.49 5.72 -1.27
C LEU A 64 11.95 4.81 -2.41
N VAL A 65 11.64 3.49 -2.37
CA VAL A 65 12.21 2.51 -3.30
C VAL A 65 11.20 2.04 -4.35
N MET A 66 9.94 1.80 -3.95
CA MET A 66 8.87 1.27 -4.79
C MET A 66 7.65 2.21 -4.79
N PRO A 67 7.83 3.49 -5.19
CA PRO A 67 6.80 4.51 -5.03
C PRO A 67 5.50 4.15 -5.74
N LEU A 68 4.39 4.54 -5.12
CA LEU A 68 3.04 4.42 -5.66
C LEU A 68 2.53 5.78 -6.11
N GLY A 69 1.61 5.80 -7.06
CA GLY A 69 0.93 7.00 -7.53
C GLY A 69 -0.57 6.95 -7.27
N PHE A 70 -1.19 8.12 -7.10
CA PHE A 70 -2.64 8.23 -7.02
C PHE A 70 -3.29 7.77 -8.33
N GLY A 71 -4.14 6.74 -8.24
CA GLY A 71 -4.78 6.10 -9.39
C GLY A 71 -4.02 4.88 -9.93
N GLN A 72 -2.90 4.49 -9.32
CA GLN A 72 -2.16 3.28 -9.68
C GLN A 72 -2.89 2.02 -9.19
N ARG A 73 -2.76 0.94 -9.94
CA ARG A 73 -3.19 -0.41 -9.55
C ARG A 73 -1.93 -1.20 -9.24
N GLU A 74 -1.61 -1.35 -7.96
CA GLU A 74 -0.42 -2.05 -7.54
C GLU A 74 -0.78 -3.35 -6.84
N LEU A 75 -0.29 -4.45 -7.37
CA LEU A 75 -0.55 -5.77 -6.81
C LEU A 75 0.29 -6.01 -5.56
N VAL A 76 -0.34 -6.46 -4.48
CA VAL A 76 0.32 -6.94 -3.27
C VAL A 76 0.32 -8.47 -3.30
N ILE A 77 1.47 -9.09 -3.55
CA ILE A 77 1.58 -10.52 -3.82
C ILE A 77 2.62 -11.20 -2.93
N GLY A 78 2.36 -12.43 -2.52
CA GLY A 78 3.27 -13.25 -1.71
C GLY A 78 2.54 -14.36 -0.96
N ASP A 79 3.31 -15.20 -0.26
CA ASP A 79 2.77 -16.33 0.48
C ASP A 79 1.89 -15.90 1.66
N ARG A 80 1.09 -16.84 2.18
CA ARG A 80 0.30 -16.61 3.38
C ARG A 80 1.20 -16.22 4.55
N LYS A 81 0.69 -15.34 5.42
CA LYS A 81 1.34 -14.90 6.66
C LYS A 81 2.69 -14.15 6.45
N THR A 82 2.94 -13.59 5.27
CA THR A 82 4.12 -12.76 5.00
C THR A 82 3.92 -11.28 5.35
N GLY A 83 2.79 -10.90 5.95
CA GLY A 83 2.52 -9.54 6.39
C GLY A 83 1.79 -8.65 5.38
N LYS A 84 1.23 -9.19 4.29
CA LYS A 84 0.47 -8.43 3.27
C LYS A 84 -0.67 -7.62 3.88
N THR A 85 -1.55 -8.26 4.66
CA THR A 85 -2.69 -7.59 5.31
C THR A 85 -2.22 -6.47 6.24
N ASN A 86 -1.16 -6.68 7.00
CA ASN A 86 -0.58 -5.65 7.87
C ASN A 86 -0.12 -4.43 7.07
N PHE A 87 0.55 -4.64 5.94
CA PHE A 87 0.99 -3.56 5.06
C PHE A 87 -0.19 -2.77 4.47
N VAL A 88 -1.24 -3.45 3.98
CA VAL A 88 -2.38 -2.74 3.40
C VAL A 88 -3.17 -1.98 4.47
N LEU A 89 -3.30 -2.50 5.69
CA LEU A 89 -3.90 -1.77 6.82
C LEU A 89 -3.06 -0.55 7.22
N GLN A 90 -1.74 -0.66 7.24
CA GLN A 90 -0.82 0.45 7.50
C GLN A 90 -0.93 1.53 6.42
N THR A 91 -1.01 1.14 5.15
CA THR A 91 -1.21 2.07 4.02
C THR A 91 -2.56 2.78 4.12
N LEU A 92 -3.64 2.06 4.47
CA LEU A 92 -4.95 2.66 4.73
C LEU A 92 -4.86 3.68 5.88
N LEU A 93 -4.19 3.34 6.98
CA LEU A 93 -3.98 4.24 8.11
C LEU A 93 -3.25 5.53 7.69
N SER A 94 -2.18 5.42 6.89
CA SER A 94 -1.46 6.57 6.34
C SER A 94 -2.38 7.48 5.52
N GLN A 95 -3.18 6.89 4.64
CA GLN A 95 -4.06 7.66 3.75
C GLN A 95 -5.23 8.32 4.48
N VAL A 96 -5.79 7.68 5.50
CA VAL A 96 -6.82 8.29 6.34
C VAL A 96 -6.27 9.50 7.12
N LYS A 97 -5.05 9.40 7.66
CA LYS A 97 -4.38 10.53 8.33
C LYS A 97 -4.18 11.72 7.38
N GLN A 98 -4.00 11.47 6.10
CA GLN A 98 -3.94 12.49 5.02
C GLN A 98 -5.33 12.94 4.54
N LYS A 99 -6.40 12.51 5.20
CA LYS A 99 -7.82 12.87 4.93
C LYS A 99 -8.37 12.30 3.63
N HIS A 100 -7.77 11.25 3.08
CA HIS A 100 -8.33 10.49 1.96
C HIS A 100 -9.35 9.45 2.45
N ILE A 101 -10.23 9.02 1.56
CA ILE A 101 -11.20 7.97 1.86
C ILE A 101 -10.58 6.61 1.60
N CYS A 102 -10.76 5.69 2.55
CA CYS A 102 -10.20 4.36 2.49
C CYS A 102 -11.30 3.30 2.51
N ILE A 103 -11.21 2.34 1.59
CA ILE A 103 -12.16 1.24 1.48
C ILE A 103 -11.38 -0.07 1.56
N TYR A 104 -11.72 -0.89 2.55
CA TYR A 104 -11.15 -2.22 2.73
C TYR A 104 -12.20 -3.28 2.38
N ALA A 105 -11.99 -3.99 1.27
CA ALA A 105 -12.82 -5.07 0.81
C ALA A 105 -12.28 -6.41 1.34
N ALA A 106 -12.91 -6.96 2.36
CA ALA A 106 -12.57 -8.22 3.00
C ALA A 106 -13.38 -9.36 2.36
N ILE A 107 -12.74 -10.16 1.49
CA ILE A 107 -13.41 -11.14 0.64
C ILE A 107 -13.32 -12.53 1.28
N GLY A 108 -14.42 -13.03 1.86
CA GLY A 108 -14.48 -14.37 2.45
C GLY A 108 -13.48 -14.57 3.58
N LYS A 109 -13.26 -13.56 4.40
CA LYS A 109 -12.33 -13.60 5.55
C LYS A 109 -12.97 -14.26 6.77
N LYS A 110 -12.14 -14.68 7.73
CA LYS A 110 -12.67 -15.09 9.02
C LYS A 110 -13.26 -13.88 9.75
N LYS A 111 -14.33 -14.09 10.50
CA LYS A 111 -14.98 -13.03 11.30
C LYS A 111 -14.00 -12.33 12.25
N LEU A 112 -13.02 -13.09 12.78
CA LEU A 112 -11.96 -12.53 13.62
C LEU A 112 -11.07 -11.56 12.85
N ASP A 113 -10.63 -11.90 11.62
CA ASP A 113 -9.77 -11.04 10.81
C ASP A 113 -10.47 -9.71 10.44
N ILE A 114 -11.81 -9.76 10.21
CA ILE A 114 -12.62 -8.55 9.96
C ILE A 114 -12.69 -7.69 11.21
N LYS A 115 -12.89 -8.32 12.38
CA LYS A 115 -12.92 -7.63 13.66
C LYS A 115 -11.56 -7.02 14.02
N ASP A 116 -10.48 -7.73 13.79
CA ASP A 116 -9.11 -7.24 14.03
C ASP A 116 -8.81 -6.01 13.16
N ALA A 117 -9.26 -5.98 11.91
CA ALA A 117 -9.14 -4.81 11.04
C ALA A 117 -9.97 -3.62 11.58
N GLU A 118 -11.20 -3.85 12.05
CA GLU A 118 -12.03 -2.82 12.68
C GLU A 118 -11.35 -2.24 13.93
N GLU A 119 -10.86 -3.13 14.81
CA GLU A 119 -10.17 -2.72 16.03
C GLU A 119 -8.88 -1.96 15.76
N PHE A 120 -8.15 -2.35 14.70
CA PHE A 120 -6.96 -1.63 14.26
C PHE A 120 -7.27 -0.17 13.95
N PHE A 121 -8.33 0.12 13.19
CA PHE A 121 -8.74 1.50 12.88
C PHE A 121 -9.30 2.23 14.10
N LYS A 122 -10.04 1.55 14.96
CA LYS A 122 -10.56 2.12 16.23
C LYS A 122 -9.44 2.54 17.17
N LYS A 123 -8.44 1.67 17.38
CA LYS A 123 -7.27 1.95 18.24
C LYS A 123 -6.44 3.12 17.74
N ASN A 124 -6.41 3.35 16.41
CA ASN A 124 -5.71 4.47 15.81
C ASN A 124 -6.58 5.73 15.63
N GLY A 125 -7.85 5.73 16.09
CA GLY A 125 -8.75 6.89 16.05
C GLY A 125 -9.10 7.39 14.64
N VAL A 126 -9.14 6.50 13.64
CA VAL A 126 -9.30 6.87 12.23
C VAL A 126 -10.51 6.24 11.55
N THR A 127 -11.50 5.80 12.30
CA THR A 127 -12.67 5.11 11.76
C THR A 127 -13.51 5.95 10.81
N ASP A 128 -13.61 7.27 11.04
CA ASP A 128 -14.56 8.17 10.37
C ASP A 128 -14.43 8.26 8.84
N LYS A 129 -13.33 7.77 8.26
CA LYS A 129 -13.07 7.80 6.81
C LYS A 129 -12.70 6.44 6.23
N VAL A 130 -12.94 5.38 7.00
CA VAL A 130 -12.74 3.99 6.57
C VAL A 130 -14.08 3.33 6.39
N ILE A 131 -14.23 2.63 5.29
CA ILE A 131 -15.40 1.77 5.00
C ILE A 131 -14.88 0.35 4.85
N ILE A 132 -15.48 -0.60 5.55
CA ILE A 132 -15.17 -2.01 5.41
C ILE A 132 -16.33 -2.70 4.70
N VAL A 133 -16.09 -3.24 3.49
CA VAL A 133 -17.06 -4.07 2.78
C VAL A 133 -16.62 -5.52 2.96
N ALA A 134 -17.41 -6.32 3.66
CA ALA A 134 -16.93 -7.63 4.12
C ALA A 134 -17.95 -8.73 3.90
N THR A 135 -17.42 -9.94 3.67
CA THR A 135 -18.12 -11.21 3.84
C THR A 135 -17.26 -12.16 4.64
N GLY A 136 -17.93 -12.95 5.48
CA GLY A 136 -17.30 -14.03 6.20
C GLY A 136 -17.10 -15.27 5.32
N PHE A 137 -16.30 -16.20 5.82
CA PHE A 137 -16.07 -17.49 5.14
C PHE A 137 -17.38 -18.33 5.03
N ASP A 138 -18.29 -18.15 6.00
CA ASP A 138 -19.56 -18.90 6.08
C ASP A 138 -20.70 -18.22 5.30
N ASP A 139 -20.48 -17.05 4.72
CA ASP A 139 -21.50 -16.31 4.01
C ASP A 139 -21.76 -16.92 2.61
N PRO A 140 -22.94 -16.70 2.03
CA PRO A 140 -23.25 -17.18 0.67
C PRO A 140 -22.19 -16.74 -0.35
N ILE A 141 -21.72 -17.68 -1.17
CA ILE A 141 -20.64 -17.49 -2.15
C ILE A 141 -20.94 -16.32 -3.11
N GLY A 142 -22.22 -16.16 -3.49
CA GLY A 142 -22.65 -15.05 -4.36
C GLY A 142 -22.42 -13.69 -3.74
N LEU A 143 -22.54 -13.54 -2.41
CA LEU A 143 -22.21 -12.29 -1.70
C LEU A 143 -20.69 -12.06 -1.74
N SER A 144 -19.89 -13.08 -1.46
CA SER A 144 -18.42 -12.97 -1.52
C SER A 144 -17.91 -12.60 -2.90
N PHE A 145 -18.55 -13.09 -3.95
CA PHE A 145 -18.26 -12.66 -5.33
C PHE A 145 -18.56 -11.18 -5.57
N LEU A 146 -19.58 -10.63 -4.93
CA LEU A 146 -19.98 -9.21 -5.12
C LEU A 146 -19.08 -8.21 -4.37
N VAL A 147 -18.38 -8.62 -3.31
CA VAL A 147 -17.59 -7.71 -2.44
C VAL A 147 -16.70 -6.76 -3.23
N PRO A 148 -15.78 -7.20 -4.13
CA PRO A 148 -14.87 -6.29 -4.81
C PRO A 148 -15.60 -5.33 -5.76
N PHE A 149 -16.70 -5.75 -6.37
CA PHE A 149 -17.52 -4.90 -7.26
C PHE A 149 -18.26 -3.83 -6.47
N SER A 150 -18.84 -4.19 -5.33
CA SER A 150 -19.52 -3.25 -4.44
C SER A 150 -18.56 -2.22 -3.86
N ALA A 151 -17.38 -2.66 -3.39
CA ALA A 151 -16.33 -1.78 -2.89
C ALA A 151 -15.83 -0.81 -3.98
N MET A 152 -15.66 -1.28 -5.21
CA MET A 152 -15.29 -0.43 -6.35
C MET A 152 -16.39 0.58 -6.67
N THR A 153 -17.68 0.20 -6.61
CA THR A 153 -18.80 1.12 -6.85
C THR A 153 -18.87 2.22 -5.78
N ILE A 154 -18.62 1.87 -4.52
CA ILE A 154 -18.51 2.86 -3.44
C ILE A 154 -17.32 3.80 -3.70
N SER A 155 -16.18 3.26 -4.18
CA SER A 155 -15.00 4.06 -4.55
C SER A 155 -15.32 5.07 -5.66
N GLU A 156 -16.05 4.65 -6.68
CA GLU A 156 -16.49 5.53 -7.78
C GLU A 156 -17.38 6.65 -7.29
N TYR A 157 -18.33 6.35 -6.41
CA TYR A 157 -19.20 7.37 -5.81
C TYR A 157 -18.40 8.46 -5.11
N PHE A 158 -17.45 8.07 -4.23
CA PHE A 158 -16.65 9.06 -3.50
C PHE A 158 -15.66 9.80 -4.39
N ARG A 159 -15.10 9.17 -5.43
CA ARG A 159 -14.33 9.86 -6.47
C ARG A 159 -15.15 10.96 -7.12
N ASP A 160 -16.38 10.67 -7.51
CA ASP A 160 -17.29 11.62 -8.18
C ASP A 160 -17.76 12.71 -7.22
N GLU A 161 -17.82 12.40 -5.91
CA GLU A 161 -18.01 13.39 -4.84
C GLU A 161 -16.76 14.26 -4.55
N GLY A 162 -15.66 14.04 -5.26
CA GLY A 162 -14.45 14.88 -5.19
C GLY A 162 -13.40 14.43 -4.18
N TYR A 163 -13.37 13.16 -3.83
CA TYR A 163 -12.36 12.58 -2.94
C TYR A 163 -11.36 11.71 -3.71
N ASP A 164 -10.11 11.72 -3.27
CA ASP A 164 -9.18 10.66 -3.64
C ASP A 164 -9.47 9.43 -2.76
N VAL A 165 -9.51 8.25 -3.38
CA VAL A 165 -9.91 7.00 -2.73
C VAL A 165 -8.79 5.97 -2.82
N LEU A 166 -8.49 5.31 -1.70
CA LEU A 166 -7.68 4.11 -1.65
C LEU A 166 -8.58 2.89 -1.43
N LEU A 167 -8.57 1.98 -2.40
CA LEU A 167 -9.30 0.71 -2.36
C LEU A 167 -8.35 -0.46 -2.20
N VAL A 168 -8.56 -1.29 -1.19
CA VAL A 168 -7.86 -2.56 -0.99
C VAL A 168 -8.82 -3.72 -1.27
N LEU A 169 -8.39 -4.71 -2.06
CA LEU A 169 -9.15 -5.93 -2.38
C LEU A 169 -8.44 -7.14 -1.77
N ASP A 170 -8.80 -7.54 -0.56
CA ASP A 170 -8.13 -8.60 0.20
C ASP A 170 -9.03 -9.85 0.35
N ASP A 171 -8.87 -10.96 -0.45
CA ASP A 171 -7.93 -11.11 -1.54
C ASP A 171 -8.59 -11.65 -2.83
N LEU A 172 -8.00 -11.35 -3.97
CA LEU A 172 -8.53 -11.80 -5.27
C LEU A 172 -8.27 -13.28 -5.58
N THR A 173 -7.36 -13.94 -4.87
CA THR A 173 -7.19 -15.41 -4.99
C THR A 173 -8.43 -16.13 -4.43
N THR A 174 -8.92 -15.68 -3.29
CA THR A 174 -10.15 -16.19 -2.67
C THR A 174 -11.37 -15.85 -3.53
N HIS A 175 -11.44 -14.61 -4.07
CA HIS A 175 -12.47 -14.23 -5.02
C HIS A 175 -12.51 -15.15 -6.25
N ALA A 176 -11.36 -15.47 -6.84
CA ALA A 176 -11.26 -16.39 -7.97
C ALA A 176 -11.78 -17.79 -7.64
N LYS A 177 -11.50 -18.30 -6.41
CA LYS A 177 -12.02 -19.60 -5.95
C LYS A 177 -13.54 -19.58 -5.84
N PHE A 178 -14.14 -18.53 -5.29
CA PHE A 178 -15.59 -18.38 -5.23
C PHE A 178 -16.20 -18.31 -6.63
N TYR A 179 -15.60 -17.58 -7.57
CA TYR A 179 -16.08 -17.53 -8.93
C TYR A 179 -15.99 -18.89 -9.64
N ARG A 180 -14.91 -19.66 -9.39
CA ARG A 180 -14.79 -21.03 -9.86
C ARG A 180 -15.93 -21.90 -9.33
N GLU A 181 -16.22 -21.82 -8.03
CA GLU A 181 -17.29 -22.59 -7.39
C GLU A 181 -18.68 -22.24 -7.97
N ILE A 182 -19.01 -20.96 -8.11
CA ILE A 182 -20.24 -20.48 -8.75
C ILE A 182 -20.36 -21.05 -10.18
N SER A 183 -19.27 -21.05 -10.93
CA SER A 183 -19.26 -21.51 -12.31
C SER A 183 -19.45 -23.04 -12.42
N LEU A 184 -18.86 -23.80 -11.52
CA LEU A 184 -19.03 -25.26 -11.44
C LEU A 184 -20.46 -25.62 -11.02
N LEU A 185 -21.03 -24.93 -10.02
CA LEU A 185 -22.45 -25.10 -9.64
C LEU A 185 -23.39 -24.75 -10.80
N GLY A 186 -23.05 -23.73 -11.58
CA GLY A 186 -23.75 -23.33 -12.80
C GLY A 186 -23.50 -24.23 -13.99
N LYS A 187 -22.79 -25.36 -13.82
CA LYS A 187 -22.45 -26.35 -14.87
C LYS A 187 -21.78 -25.74 -16.11
N ARG A 188 -21.00 -24.64 -15.91
CA ARG A 188 -20.20 -24.06 -16.98
C ARG A 188 -18.96 -24.91 -17.25
N PHE A 189 -18.54 -25.00 -18.50
CA PHE A 189 -17.31 -25.71 -18.87
C PHE A 189 -16.10 -25.10 -18.16
N PRO A 190 -15.31 -25.93 -17.44
CA PRO A 190 -14.12 -25.47 -16.78
C PRO A 190 -13.00 -25.18 -17.79
N GLY A 191 -12.30 -24.07 -17.61
CA GLY A 191 -11.06 -23.74 -18.31
C GLY A 191 -9.82 -24.25 -17.57
N ARG A 192 -8.70 -23.55 -17.74
CA ARG A 192 -7.41 -23.87 -17.08
C ARG A 192 -7.55 -23.90 -15.55
N ASN A 193 -7.02 -24.93 -14.90
CA ASN A 193 -7.09 -25.17 -13.45
C ASN A 193 -8.54 -25.15 -12.90
N SER A 194 -9.51 -25.56 -13.72
CA SER A 194 -10.96 -25.54 -13.41
C SER A 194 -11.53 -24.14 -13.15
N TYR A 195 -10.80 -23.08 -13.46
CA TYR A 195 -11.37 -21.73 -13.45
C TYR A 195 -12.24 -21.48 -14.66
N PRO A 196 -13.29 -20.63 -14.55
CA PRO A 196 -14.08 -20.26 -15.71
C PRO A 196 -13.22 -19.49 -16.73
N GLY A 197 -13.48 -19.71 -18.03
CA GLY A 197 -12.68 -19.10 -19.10
C GLY A 197 -12.70 -17.56 -19.12
N ASP A 198 -13.72 -16.96 -18.53
CA ASP A 198 -13.91 -15.50 -18.43
C ASP A 198 -13.36 -14.87 -17.12
N ILE A 199 -12.62 -15.62 -16.28
CA ILE A 199 -12.05 -15.11 -15.04
C ILE A 199 -11.14 -13.90 -15.28
N PHE A 200 -10.33 -13.95 -16.34
CA PHE A 200 -9.45 -12.83 -16.71
C PHE A 200 -10.28 -11.58 -17.01
N TYR A 201 -11.31 -11.70 -17.84
CA TYR A 201 -12.18 -10.58 -18.19
C TYR A 201 -12.89 -10.00 -16.95
N THR A 202 -13.34 -10.87 -16.04
CA THR A 202 -14.01 -10.48 -14.80
C THR A 202 -13.12 -9.59 -13.92
N HIS A 203 -11.86 -9.99 -13.72
CA HIS A 203 -10.89 -9.21 -12.94
C HIS A 203 -10.41 -7.96 -13.69
N ALA A 204 -10.16 -8.05 -15.00
CA ALA A 204 -9.77 -6.92 -15.82
C ALA A 204 -10.83 -5.80 -15.77
N LYS A 205 -12.11 -6.16 -15.99
CA LYS A 205 -13.25 -5.24 -15.93
C LYS A 205 -13.38 -4.56 -14.56
N LEU A 206 -13.07 -5.28 -13.47
CA LEU A 206 -13.06 -4.71 -12.12
C LEU A 206 -11.91 -3.71 -11.94
N LEU A 207 -10.68 -4.12 -12.25
CA LEU A 207 -9.47 -3.33 -12.00
C LEU A 207 -9.36 -2.11 -12.94
N GLU A 208 -9.90 -2.19 -14.15
CA GLU A 208 -9.95 -1.06 -15.07
C GLU A 208 -10.81 0.11 -14.55
N ARG A 209 -11.69 -0.09 -13.60
CA ARG A 209 -12.49 0.98 -12.97
C ARG A 209 -11.65 1.86 -12.04
N ALA A 210 -10.48 1.40 -11.60
CA ALA A 210 -9.49 2.21 -10.88
C ALA A 210 -8.64 3.04 -11.86
N GLY A 211 -8.13 4.16 -11.39
CA GLY A 211 -7.31 5.08 -12.19
C GLY A 211 -7.36 6.51 -11.67
N ASN A 212 -6.69 7.40 -12.39
CA ASN A 212 -6.76 8.84 -12.19
C ASN A 212 -7.71 9.44 -13.24
N PHE A 213 -8.70 10.23 -12.80
CA PHE A 213 -9.80 10.67 -13.65
C PHE A 213 -10.03 12.18 -13.55
N VAL A 214 -10.54 12.75 -14.64
CA VAL A 214 -11.15 14.08 -14.64
C VAL A 214 -12.60 13.94 -14.19
N THR A 215 -12.95 14.60 -13.10
CA THR A 215 -14.33 14.70 -12.61
C THR A 215 -14.80 16.15 -12.64
N PRO A 216 -16.11 16.43 -12.54
CA PRO A 216 -16.61 17.79 -12.41
C PRO A 216 -16.01 18.56 -11.21
N LYS A 217 -15.54 17.84 -10.19
CA LYS A 217 -14.90 18.38 -8.97
C LYS A 217 -13.35 18.41 -9.06
N GLY A 218 -12.80 18.28 -10.26
CA GLY A 218 -11.37 18.28 -10.52
C GLY A 218 -10.78 16.89 -10.75
N GLU A 219 -9.46 16.80 -10.70
CA GLU A 219 -8.72 15.54 -10.85
C GLU A 219 -8.80 14.71 -9.57
N LYS A 220 -9.35 13.50 -9.68
CA LYS A 220 -9.56 12.57 -8.56
C LYS A 220 -9.20 11.14 -8.94
N ALA A 221 -8.68 10.42 -7.97
CA ALA A 221 -8.14 9.10 -8.21
C ALA A 221 -8.82 8.01 -7.37
N ILE A 222 -8.90 6.81 -7.95
CA ILE A 222 -9.11 5.56 -7.24
C ILE A 222 -7.82 4.76 -7.36
N THR A 223 -7.03 4.72 -6.30
CA THR A 223 -5.86 3.84 -6.21
C THR A 223 -6.31 2.47 -5.72
N CYS A 224 -5.90 1.41 -6.39
CA CYS A 224 -6.34 0.06 -6.05
C CYS A 224 -5.16 -0.84 -5.69
N LEU A 225 -5.24 -1.48 -4.52
CA LEU A 225 -4.29 -2.49 -4.06
C LEU A 225 -4.97 -3.86 -4.02
N PRO A 226 -5.02 -4.60 -5.15
CA PRO A 226 -5.42 -6.00 -5.12
C PRO A 226 -4.38 -6.83 -4.37
N VAL A 227 -4.85 -7.72 -3.49
CA VAL A 227 -4.01 -8.68 -2.76
C VAL A 227 -4.16 -10.06 -3.39
N VAL A 228 -3.04 -10.76 -3.61
CA VAL A 228 -3.01 -12.11 -4.17
C VAL A 228 -2.08 -12.99 -3.34
N GLU A 229 -2.49 -14.23 -3.12
CA GLU A 229 -1.68 -15.23 -2.44
C GLU A 229 -0.88 -16.07 -3.45
N THR A 230 0.36 -16.35 -3.10
CA THR A 230 1.20 -17.38 -3.74
C THR A 230 1.29 -18.62 -2.87
N VAL A 231 1.85 -19.67 -3.44
CA VAL A 231 2.20 -20.90 -2.72
C VAL A 231 3.68 -21.16 -2.96
N GLN A 232 4.49 -21.16 -1.88
CA GLN A 232 5.93 -21.37 -1.94
C GLN A 232 6.66 -20.37 -2.87
N GLY A 233 6.21 -19.12 -2.90
CA GLY A 233 6.80 -18.07 -3.72
C GLY A 233 6.54 -18.19 -5.23
N ASP A 234 5.68 -19.13 -5.67
CA ASP A 234 5.40 -19.34 -7.09
C ASP A 234 4.54 -18.21 -7.68
N LEU A 235 5.17 -17.37 -8.49
CA LEU A 235 4.53 -16.29 -9.23
C LEU A 235 3.93 -16.75 -10.57
N SER A 236 4.21 -17.99 -11.00
CA SER A 236 3.77 -18.50 -12.31
C SER A 236 2.34 -19.03 -12.31
N GLY A 237 1.70 -19.08 -11.15
CA GLY A 237 0.32 -19.54 -10.99
C GLY A 237 -0.67 -18.78 -11.90
N TYR A 238 -1.75 -19.46 -12.30
CA TYR A 238 -2.70 -18.93 -13.27
C TYR A 238 -3.35 -17.61 -12.84
N ILE A 239 -3.81 -17.51 -11.60
CA ILE A 239 -4.43 -16.27 -11.08
C ILE A 239 -3.37 -15.21 -10.86
N GLN A 240 -2.20 -15.56 -10.34
CA GLN A 240 -1.06 -14.68 -10.09
C GLN A 240 -0.64 -13.96 -11.38
N THR A 241 -0.34 -14.72 -12.42
CA THR A 241 0.07 -14.17 -13.73
C THR A 241 -1.01 -13.31 -14.37
N ASN A 242 -2.29 -13.72 -14.25
CA ASN A 242 -3.40 -12.94 -14.78
C ASN A 242 -3.50 -11.57 -14.09
N ILE A 243 -3.49 -11.52 -12.76
CA ILE A 243 -3.60 -10.24 -12.03
C ILE A 243 -2.36 -9.36 -12.25
N MET A 244 -1.15 -9.94 -12.27
CA MET A 244 0.09 -9.21 -12.60
C MET A 244 0.03 -8.53 -13.97
N SER A 245 -0.63 -9.14 -14.95
CA SER A 245 -0.77 -8.55 -16.29
C SER A 245 -1.75 -7.37 -16.35
N MET A 246 -2.70 -7.29 -15.40
CA MET A 246 -3.73 -6.24 -15.33
C MET A 246 -3.33 -5.06 -14.46
N THR A 247 -2.26 -5.19 -13.68
CA THR A 247 -1.80 -4.17 -12.73
C THR A 247 -0.59 -3.40 -13.27
N ASP A 248 -0.36 -2.23 -12.71
CA ASP A 248 0.71 -1.32 -13.13
C ASP A 248 2.07 -1.67 -12.49
N GLY A 249 2.09 -2.66 -11.61
CA GLY A 249 3.24 -3.21 -10.94
C GLY A 249 2.84 -4.17 -9.83
N HIS A 250 3.81 -4.63 -9.05
CA HIS A 250 3.56 -5.50 -7.91
C HIS A 250 4.61 -5.34 -6.81
N LEU A 251 4.17 -5.43 -5.57
CA LEU A 251 4.98 -5.53 -4.37
C LEU A 251 5.04 -7.00 -3.96
N TYR A 252 6.21 -7.60 -4.05
CA TYR A 252 6.43 -9.01 -3.70
C TYR A 252 6.82 -9.16 -2.25
N PHE A 253 5.98 -9.86 -1.49
CA PHE A 253 6.20 -10.24 -0.09
C PHE A 253 6.89 -11.58 -0.01
N ASP A 254 8.14 -11.55 0.38
CA ASP A 254 9.08 -12.67 0.38
C ASP A 254 9.07 -13.39 1.74
N SER A 255 8.84 -14.71 1.72
CA SER A 255 8.81 -15.55 2.92
C SER A 255 10.17 -15.66 3.61
N ASP A 256 11.27 -15.65 2.84
CA ASP A 256 12.62 -15.73 3.39
C ASP A 256 12.99 -14.42 4.12
N LEU A 257 12.62 -13.27 3.54
CA LEU A 257 12.79 -11.99 4.23
C LEU A 257 11.91 -11.92 5.49
N PHE A 258 10.69 -12.45 5.43
CA PHE A 258 9.81 -12.51 6.59
C PHE A 258 10.41 -13.38 7.71
N ALA A 259 10.96 -14.55 7.38
CA ALA A 259 11.63 -15.44 8.32
C ALA A 259 12.89 -14.80 8.94
N LYS A 260 13.60 -13.95 8.19
CA LYS A 260 14.75 -13.14 8.68
C LYS A 260 14.32 -11.95 9.55
N GLY A 261 13.03 -11.78 9.85
CA GLY A 261 12.53 -10.70 10.72
C GLY A 261 12.22 -9.37 10.02
N ARG A 262 12.33 -9.29 8.68
CA ARG A 262 12.05 -8.05 7.92
C ARG A 262 10.58 -7.65 7.98
N ARG A 263 10.31 -6.37 8.23
CA ARG A 263 8.95 -5.82 8.34
C ARG A 263 8.85 -4.42 7.69
N PRO A 264 8.10 -4.27 6.57
CA PRO A 264 7.48 -5.31 5.77
C PRO A 264 8.51 -6.18 5.03
N ALA A 265 8.15 -7.43 4.76
CA ALA A 265 9.01 -8.37 4.04
C ALA A 265 8.96 -8.18 2.51
N ILE A 266 9.01 -6.94 2.05
CA ILE A 266 8.97 -6.60 0.62
C ILE A 266 10.37 -6.79 0.02
N ASN A 267 10.44 -7.58 -1.05
CA ASN A 267 11.68 -7.77 -1.80
C ASN A 267 11.79 -6.71 -2.90
N PRO A 268 12.71 -5.74 -2.80
CA PRO A 268 12.82 -4.65 -3.76
C PRO A 268 13.34 -5.08 -5.13
N PHE A 269 13.97 -6.25 -5.23
CA PHE A 269 14.53 -6.77 -6.49
C PHE A 269 13.51 -7.57 -7.29
N LEU A 270 12.53 -8.18 -6.62
CA LEU A 270 11.44 -8.95 -7.25
C LEU A 270 10.14 -8.13 -7.37
N SER A 271 10.11 -6.94 -6.79
CA SER A 271 8.99 -6.01 -6.93
C SER A 271 9.18 -5.10 -8.13
N VAL A 272 8.08 -4.67 -8.74
CA VAL A 272 8.09 -3.81 -9.94
C VAL A 272 7.08 -2.69 -9.79
N THR A 273 7.51 -1.45 -9.98
CA THR A 273 6.60 -0.30 -10.16
C THR A 273 6.86 0.35 -11.53
N ARG A 274 5.85 0.31 -12.40
CA ARG A 274 5.95 0.85 -13.76
C ARG A 274 5.61 2.33 -13.83
N VAL A 275 4.73 2.78 -12.96
CA VAL A 275 4.13 4.13 -12.99
C VAL A 275 4.61 4.99 -11.82
N GLY A 276 4.79 4.42 -10.64
CA GLY A 276 5.08 5.17 -9.42
C GLY A 276 6.35 6.05 -9.52
N ARG A 277 7.39 5.61 -10.22
CA ARG A 277 8.61 6.39 -10.43
C ARG A 277 8.38 7.73 -11.15
N GLN A 278 7.34 7.83 -11.98
CA GLN A 278 7.00 9.07 -12.69
C GLN A 278 6.50 10.15 -11.74
N THR A 279 5.98 9.75 -10.57
CA THR A 279 5.44 10.67 -9.56
C THR A 279 6.51 11.30 -8.67
N GLN A 280 7.76 10.79 -8.71
CA GLN A 280 8.85 11.26 -7.87
C GLN A 280 9.52 12.52 -8.45
N SER A 281 9.87 13.46 -7.56
CA SER A 281 10.76 14.59 -7.87
C SER A 281 12.19 14.09 -8.16
N THR A 282 13.03 14.95 -8.70
CA THR A 282 14.46 14.63 -8.97
C THR A 282 15.17 14.15 -7.71
N LEU A 283 15.00 14.86 -6.60
CA LEU A 283 15.54 14.46 -5.28
C LEU A 283 15.14 13.03 -4.89
N LYS A 284 13.85 12.72 -4.98
CA LYS A 284 13.35 11.37 -4.63
C LYS A 284 13.88 10.29 -5.57
N ARG A 285 14.03 10.58 -6.85
CA ARG A 285 14.63 9.65 -7.83
C ARG A 285 16.11 9.39 -7.55
N ASP A 286 16.85 10.42 -7.14
CA ASP A 286 18.25 10.27 -6.75
C ASP A 286 18.36 9.35 -5.52
N ILE A 287 17.56 9.60 -4.48
CA ILE A 287 17.52 8.76 -3.27
C ILE A 287 17.15 7.31 -3.62
N ASN A 288 16.13 7.10 -4.46
CA ASN A 288 15.72 5.78 -4.91
C ASN A 288 16.90 5.02 -5.58
N ARG A 289 17.60 5.69 -6.48
CA ARG A 289 18.75 5.13 -7.20
C ARG A 289 19.89 4.77 -6.24
N GLU A 290 20.22 5.64 -5.30
CA GLU A 290 21.26 5.39 -4.31
C GLU A 290 20.91 4.19 -3.42
N ILE A 291 19.69 4.11 -2.88
CA ILE A 291 19.24 2.98 -2.06
C ILE A 291 19.33 1.67 -2.85
N LEU A 292 18.77 1.62 -4.07
CA LEU A 292 18.76 0.40 -4.88
C LEU A 292 20.17 -0.05 -5.27
N SER A 293 21.03 0.89 -5.68
CA SER A 293 22.43 0.62 -6.02
C SER A 293 23.16 0.03 -4.83
N PHE A 294 23.00 0.65 -3.67
CA PHE A 294 23.66 0.23 -2.44
C PHE A 294 23.17 -1.14 -1.94
N LEU A 295 21.85 -1.39 -1.94
CA LEU A 295 21.29 -2.70 -1.60
C LEU A 295 21.78 -3.80 -2.56
N THR A 296 21.91 -3.50 -3.86
CA THR A 296 22.44 -4.43 -4.86
C THR A 296 23.90 -4.81 -4.57
N ILE A 297 24.74 -3.82 -4.26
CA ILE A 297 26.15 -4.04 -3.91
C ILE A 297 26.25 -4.88 -2.62
N SER A 298 25.47 -4.51 -1.60
CA SER A 298 25.43 -5.23 -0.33
C SER A 298 25.02 -6.69 -0.49
N GLN A 299 24.00 -6.97 -1.30
CA GLN A 299 23.55 -8.35 -1.57
C GLN A 299 24.63 -9.17 -2.26
N LYS A 300 25.33 -8.58 -3.24
CA LYS A 300 26.48 -9.24 -3.89
C LYS A 300 27.58 -9.56 -2.88
N MET A 301 27.94 -8.61 -2.01
CA MET A 301 28.97 -8.80 -0.99
C MET A 301 28.58 -9.88 0.03
N GLN A 302 27.30 -9.91 0.47
CA GLN A 302 26.81 -10.97 1.35
C GLN A 302 26.93 -12.34 0.71
N ASN A 303 26.59 -12.48 -0.56
CA ASN A 303 26.74 -13.74 -1.28
C ASN A 303 28.22 -14.19 -1.35
N PHE A 304 29.17 -13.28 -1.62
CA PHE A 304 30.61 -13.61 -1.64
C PHE A 304 31.12 -14.06 -0.25
N THR A 305 30.67 -13.43 0.83
CA THR A 305 31.04 -13.84 2.21
C THR A 305 30.52 -15.23 2.56
N HIS A 306 29.31 -15.59 2.10
CA HIS A 306 28.77 -16.95 2.30
C HIS A 306 29.59 -18.04 1.58
N PHE A 307 30.29 -17.70 0.49
CA PHE A 307 31.20 -18.62 -0.22
C PHE A 307 32.61 -18.68 0.35
N GLY A 308 32.86 -18.10 1.54
CA GLY A 308 34.15 -18.21 2.25
C GLY A 308 35.24 -17.26 1.75
N ALA A 309 34.90 -16.21 0.99
CA ALA A 309 35.86 -15.19 0.60
C ALA A 309 36.31 -14.36 1.82
N GLU A 310 37.60 -14.03 1.89
CA GLU A 310 38.12 -13.12 2.91
C GLU A 310 37.45 -11.75 2.85
N VAL A 311 36.93 -11.31 3.99
CA VAL A 311 36.22 -10.03 4.10
C VAL A 311 37.24 -8.93 4.34
N THR A 312 37.42 -8.06 3.33
CA THR A 312 38.25 -6.86 3.49
C THR A 312 37.63 -5.85 4.45
N GLU A 313 38.42 -4.96 5.06
CA GLU A 313 37.88 -3.91 5.96
C GLU A 313 36.87 -3.01 5.24
N SER A 314 37.06 -2.67 3.97
CA SER A 314 36.12 -1.90 3.17
C SER A 314 34.78 -2.63 2.98
N THR A 315 34.81 -3.95 2.82
CA THR A 315 33.59 -4.78 2.75
C THR A 315 32.84 -4.80 4.06
N LYS A 316 33.53 -4.89 5.21
CA LYS A 316 32.91 -4.82 6.55
C LYS A 316 32.19 -3.49 6.77
N VAL A 317 32.83 -2.37 6.42
CA VAL A 317 32.24 -1.03 6.52
C VAL A 317 30.97 -0.94 5.66
N THR A 318 31.03 -1.40 4.40
CA THR A 318 29.87 -1.39 3.50
C THR A 318 28.71 -2.24 4.05
N LEU A 319 29.00 -3.43 4.58
CA LEU A 319 27.99 -4.29 5.18
C LEU A 319 27.37 -3.66 6.44
N ALA A 320 28.16 -3.01 7.29
CA ALA A 320 27.66 -2.32 8.47
C ALA A 320 26.72 -1.14 8.12
N VAL A 321 27.04 -0.38 7.06
CA VAL A 321 26.12 0.66 6.55
C VAL A 321 24.87 0.03 5.96
N ALA A 322 24.98 -1.09 5.25
CA ALA A 322 23.84 -1.82 4.70
C ALA A 322 22.87 -2.29 5.79
N GLU A 323 23.37 -2.81 6.89
CA GLU A 323 22.53 -3.20 8.04
C GLU A 323 21.74 -1.99 8.59
N LYS A 324 22.36 -0.82 8.69
CA LYS A 324 21.70 0.39 9.13
C LYS A 324 20.59 0.85 8.16
N VAL A 325 20.86 0.82 6.85
CA VAL A 325 19.84 1.15 5.82
C VAL A 325 18.70 0.13 5.89
N ILE A 326 19.01 -1.13 6.05
CA ILE A 326 18.04 -2.20 6.21
C ILE A 326 17.15 -1.97 7.44
N GLN A 327 17.76 -1.65 8.61
CA GLN A 327 17.03 -1.34 9.84
C GLN A 327 16.13 -0.10 9.68
N PHE A 328 16.58 0.92 8.94
CA PHE A 328 15.77 2.10 8.62
C PHE A 328 14.55 1.75 7.76
N LEU A 329 14.68 0.79 6.85
CA LEU A 329 13.58 0.32 6.00
C LEU A 329 12.62 -0.62 6.72
N ASP A 330 13.01 -1.17 7.88
CA ASP A 330 12.15 -2.00 8.73
C ASP A 330 11.27 -1.13 9.62
N GLN A 331 9.97 -1.43 9.68
CA GLN A 331 9.01 -0.61 10.39
C GLN A 331 7.91 -1.44 11.05
N ALA A 332 7.52 -1.06 12.26
CA ALA A 332 6.38 -1.68 12.93
C ALA A 332 5.05 -1.31 12.24
N VAL A 333 4.10 -2.24 12.24
CA VAL A 333 2.81 -2.14 11.52
C VAL A 333 1.97 -0.92 11.90
N THR A 334 2.10 -0.44 13.13
CA THR A 334 1.31 0.71 13.63
C THR A 334 1.94 2.06 13.33
N ILE A 335 3.17 2.07 12.83
CA ILE A 335 3.94 3.27 12.55
C ILE A 335 3.72 3.69 11.10
N THR A 336 3.32 4.93 10.86
CA THR A 336 3.28 5.56 9.53
C THR A 336 4.17 6.79 9.55
N MET A 337 5.17 6.83 8.68
CA MET A 337 6.15 7.92 8.64
C MET A 337 5.89 8.83 7.42
N PRO A 338 5.69 10.15 7.60
CA PRO A 338 5.56 11.10 6.49
C PRO A 338 6.79 11.09 5.59
N ILE A 339 6.61 11.23 4.28
CA ILE A 339 7.70 11.04 3.30
C ILE A 339 8.86 12.03 3.47
N ASN A 340 8.58 13.28 3.82
CA ASN A 340 9.64 14.27 4.06
C ASN A 340 10.50 13.91 5.26
N LEU A 341 9.89 13.33 6.29
CA LEU A 341 10.64 12.81 7.45
C LEU A 341 11.48 11.58 7.05
N GLN A 342 10.95 10.69 6.20
CA GLN A 342 11.71 9.56 5.67
C GLN A 342 12.95 10.03 4.91
N ILE A 343 12.81 11.04 4.03
CA ILE A 343 13.90 11.63 3.25
C ILE A 343 14.95 12.24 4.16
N LEU A 344 14.52 13.02 5.17
CA LEU A 344 15.43 13.65 6.12
C LEU A 344 16.24 12.60 6.89
N LEU A 345 15.56 11.62 7.51
CA LEU A 345 16.21 10.59 8.32
C LEU A 345 17.15 9.72 7.50
N PHE A 346 16.75 9.36 6.26
CA PHE A 346 17.63 8.65 5.33
C PHE A 346 18.88 9.47 5.00
N SER A 347 18.73 10.77 4.73
CA SER A 347 19.87 11.65 4.40
C SER A 347 20.84 11.80 5.59
N MET A 348 20.32 11.90 6.81
CA MET A 348 21.13 11.93 8.03
C MET A 348 21.87 10.61 8.26
N LEU A 349 21.21 9.47 7.97
CA LEU A 349 21.83 8.16 8.06
C LEU A 349 22.94 7.99 7.01
N TRP A 350 22.70 8.44 5.78
CA TRP A 350 23.65 8.36 4.67
C TRP A 350 24.92 9.18 4.90
N ASP A 351 24.79 10.40 5.46
CA ASP A 351 25.92 11.29 5.78
C ASP A 351 26.56 10.99 7.15
N ASN A 352 26.24 9.85 7.75
CA ASN A 352 26.77 9.39 9.06
C ASN A 352 26.50 10.33 10.27
N ILE A 353 25.57 11.25 10.17
CA ILE A 353 25.15 12.13 11.30
C ILE A 353 24.51 11.28 12.42
N LEU A 354 23.89 10.17 12.06
CA LEU A 354 23.28 9.20 12.97
C LEU A 354 24.28 8.13 13.48
N GLN A 355 25.59 8.48 13.60
CA GLN A 355 26.59 7.51 14.10
C GLN A 355 26.42 7.20 15.60
N ASN A 356 26.52 5.90 15.93
CA ASN A 356 26.75 5.27 17.24
C ASN A 356 25.77 5.49 18.40
N LYS A 357 25.03 6.60 18.49
CA LYS A 357 24.02 6.83 19.56
C LYS A 357 22.57 6.86 19.06
N ASN A 358 22.35 7.04 17.79
CA ASN A 358 21.06 7.44 17.23
C ASN A 358 20.39 6.37 16.36
N VAL A 359 21.05 5.27 16.02
CA VAL A 359 20.42 4.13 15.32
C VAL A 359 19.44 3.42 16.27
N GLU A 360 19.73 3.38 17.58
CA GLU A 360 18.73 2.95 18.59
C GLU A 360 17.52 3.91 18.69
N LEU A 361 17.71 5.20 18.36
CA LEU A 361 16.64 6.19 18.27
C LEU A 361 15.68 5.93 17.10
N ILE A 362 16.18 5.44 15.97
CA ILE A 362 15.33 5.06 14.85
C ILE A 362 14.45 3.84 15.21
N GLY A 363 14.90 2.95 16.09
CA GLY A 363 14.15 1.79 16.56
C GLY A 363 13.21 2.05 17.74
N LYS A 364 13.69 2.76 18.77
CA LYS A 364 12.95 2.95 20.04
C LYS A 364 12.20 4.28 20.17
N ASP A 365 12.67 5.35 19.51
CA ASP A 365 12.09 6.69 19.61
C ASP A 365 11.44 7.20 18.30
N VAL A 366 11.25 6.33 17.30
CA VAL A 366 10.60 6.71 16.02
C VAL A 366 9.24 7.37 16.26
N ASN A 367 8.47 6.87 17.20
CA ASN A 367 7.16 7.48 17.52
C ASN A 367 7.32 8.92 18.01
N LYS A 368 8.29 9.22 18.88
CA LYS A 368 8.53 10.58 19.37
C LYS A 368 8.94 11.53 18.24
N VAL A 369 9.78 11.05 17.32
CA VAL A 369 10.23 11.83 16.16
C VAL A 369 9.05 12.11 15.22
N ILE A 370 8.18 11.11 14.96
CA ILE A 370 6.96 11.28 14.18
C ILE A 370 5.98 12.22 14.88
N ASP A 371 5.82 12.08 16.19
CA ASP A 371 4.94 12.93 17.00
C ASP A 371 5.46 14.38 17.00
N SER A 372 6.77 14.60 17.14
CA SER A 372 7.37 15.93 17.05
C SER A 372 7.15 16.56 15.68
N TYR A 373 7.35 15.82 14.60
CA TYR A 373 7.06 16.28 13.24
C TYR A 373 5.57 16.59 13.03
N SER A 374 4.69 15.74 13.56
CA SER A 374 3.23 15.86 13.33
C SER A 374 2.58 16.93 14.19
N ASN A 375 3.06 17.11 15.43
CA ASN A 375 2.42 17.98 16.43
C ASN A 375 3.07 19.36 16.56
N LYS A 376 4.28 19.57 16.00
CA LYS A 376 4.98 20.87 16.03
C LYS A 376 5.03 21.48 14.61
N PRO A 377 4.12 22.42 14.29
CA PRO A 377 4.06 23.02 12.94
C PRO A 377 5.35 23.75 12.52
N GLU A 378 6.13 24.24 13.46
CA GLU A 378 7.40 24.89 13.16
C GLU A 378 8.46 23.90 12.68
N VAL A 379 8.53 22.73 13.33
CA VAL A 379 9.45 21.65 12.96
C VAL A 379 9.08 21.07 11.60
N SER A 380 7.80 20.77 11.39
CA SER A 380 7.34 20.24 10.10
C SER A 380 7.59 21.21 8.95
N LYS A 381 7.27 22.50 9.12
CA LYS A 381 7.54 23.53 8.10
C LYS A 381 9.02 23.67 7.79
N MET A 382 9.90 23.66 8.80
CA MET A 382 11.35 23.76 8.60
C MET A 382 11.86 22.56 7.78
N ILE A 383 11.43 21.35 8.11
CA ILE A 383 11.80 20.12 7.37
C ILE A 383 11.25 20.16 5.95
N ASP A 384 9.98 20.48 5.79
CA ASP A 384 9.32 20.53 4.48
C ASP A 384 9.97 21.57 3.56
N GLN A 385 10.33 22.74 4.09
CA GLN A 385 11.06 23.77 3.35
C GLN A 385 12.47 23.31 2.97
N THR A 386 13.17 22.64 3.87
CA THR A 386 14.50 22.08 3.60
C THR A 386 14.46 21.09 2.45
N ILE A 387 13.49 20.18 2.47
CA ILE A 387 13.29 19.19 1.40
C ILE A 387 12.86 19.87 0.09
N ALA A 388 11.91 20.81 0.14
CA ALA A 388 11.40 21.51 -1.05
C ALA A 388 12.49 22.36 -1.73
N ASN A 389 13.41 22.94 -0.98
CA ASN A 389 14.53 23.76 -1.49
C ASN A 389 15.66 22.89 -2.08
N SER A 390 15.72 21.61 -1.77
CA SER A 390 16.75 20.69 -2.26
C SER A 390 16.39 20.15 -3.63
N LYS A 391 17.17 20.50 -4.66
CA LYS A 391 16.93 20.08 -6.04
C LYS A 391 17.46 18.67 -6.33
N SER A 392 18.50 18.25 -5.64
CA SER A 392 19.17 16.96 -5.77
C SER A 392 19.51 16.35 -4.41
N PHE A 393 19.85 15.07 -4.39
CA PHE A 393 20.29 14.42 -3.17
C PHE A 393 21.62 15.02 -2.63
N ASN A 394 22.54 15.37 -3.55
CA ASN A 394 23.79 16.03 -3.17
C ASN A 394 23.58 17.40 -2.52
N ASP A 395 22.59 18.19 -2.98
CA ASP A 395 22.25 19.45 -2.35
C ASP A 395 21.71 19.24 -0.94
N LEU A 396 20.86 18.23 -0.75
CA LEU A 396 20.34 17.88 0.57
C LEU A 396 21.46 17.43 1.52
N LEU A 397 22.42 16.63 1.07
CA LEU A 397 23.55 16.19 1.88
C LEU A 397 24.43 17.37 2.33
N LYS A 398 24.64 18.41 1.49
CA LYS A 398 25.36 19.63 1.91
C LYS A 398 24.63 20.32 3.07
N ILE A 399 23.30 20.47 2.95
CA ILE A 399 22.49 21.06 4.03
C ILE A 399 22.55 20.20 5.31
N MET A 400 22.57 18.87 5.16
CA MET A 400 22.69 17.97 6.31
C MET A 400 24.02 18.16 7.06
N ARG A 401 25.13 18.36 6.34
CA ARG A 401 26.44 18.63 6.94
C ARG A 401 26.49 19.94 7.71
N GLU A 402 25.75 20.96 7.22
CA GLU A 402 25.72 22.29 7.84
C GLU A 402 24.73 22.37 9.02
N LYS A 403 23.54 21.77 8.90
CA LYS A 403 22.41 21.97 9.82
C LYS A 403 21.80 20.66 10.36
N GLY A 404 22.37 19.51 10.02
CA GLY A 404 21.77 18.22 10.37
C GLY A 404 21.65 17.97 11.87
N GLU A 405 22.63 18.39 12.67
CA GLU A 405 22.58 18.26 14.13
C GLU A 405 21.50 19.17 14.76
N GLU A 406 21.31 20.39 14.24
CA GLU A 406 20.26 21.32 14.67
C GLU A 406 18.87 20.76 14.36
N LEU A 407 18.68 20.24 13.12
CA LEU A 407 17.44 19.57 12.70
C LEU A 407 17.14 18.34 13.55
N LEU A 408 18.13 17.56 13.89
CA LEU A 408 17.99 16.39 14.75
C LEU A 408 17.63 16.79 16.19
N ALA A 409 18.23 17.86 16.71
CA ALA A 409 17.91 18.38 18.04
C ALA A 409 16.45 18.87 18.12
N SER A 410 15.95 19.55 17.08
CA SER A 410 14.55 20.00 17.01
C SER A 410 13.52 18.87 16.98
N LEU A 411 13.90 17.70 16.43
CA LEU A 411 13.06 16.50 16.43
C LEU A 411 13.06 15.79 17.79
N LYS A 412 14.09 16.00 18.62
CA LYS A 412 14.21 15.39 19.96
C LYS A 412 13.59 16.23 21.07
N SER A 413 13.52 17.55 20.89
CA SER A 413 12.90 18.48 21.83
C SER A 413 11.37 18.34 21.81
#